data_6c870f82ed8268461d81d242be1d9f7e
#
_entry.id   6c870f82ed8268461d81d242be1d9f7e
#
_cell.length_a   1.000
_cell.length_b   1.000
_cell.length_c   1.000
_cell.angle_alpha   90.00
_cell.angle_beta   90.00
_cell.angle_gamma   90.00
#
_symmetry.space_group_name_H-M   'P 1'
#
loop_
_entity.id
_entity.type
_entity.pdbx_description
1 polymer ?
#
loop_
_entity_poly.entity_id
_entity_poly.type
_entity_poly.pdbx_seq_one_letter_code
_entity_poly.pdbx_strand_id
1 'polypeptide(L)'
;MCLHGSMKHQSDQPADKATFNRLLAAYVAQIYPERDTLSLCRDISDAFWPEGTHRRKRKRKPGNSMWSQHDALLITYGNSIKDGAHKPLDLLNDFLCRYLEGTINGVHILPFFPFTSDDGFAVTDFRAVNPQLGDWADINRIADRFKLMSDLVLNHVSSQGAWFNAYRQRQAPYDRFFFEAEPSNDLSMVVRPRTTPLLQE
;
A
#
# COMPACT_ATOMS: atom_id res chain seq x y z
N MET A 1 -35.05 -13.47 23.79
CA MET A 1 -35.55 -13.01 22.48
C MET A 1 -34.52 -12.01 21.94
N CYS A 2 -33.43 -12.52 21.32
CA CYS A 2 -32.33 -11.73 20.83
C CYS A 2 -32.54 -11.44 19.34
N LEU A 3 -32.77 -10.18 19.03
CA LEU A 3 -32.87 -9.72 17.64
C LEU A 3 -31.45 -9.62 17.08
N HIS A 4 -31.03 -10.60 16.27
CA HIS A 4 -29.86 -10.52 15.41
C HIS A 4 -30.21 -9.67 14.19
N GLY A 5 -29.93 -8.37 14.28
CA GLY A 5 -29.89 -7.50 13.12
C GLY A 5 -28.67 -7.81 12.27
N SER A 6 -28.86 -8.56 11.20
CA SER A 6 -27.85 -8.79 10.16
C SER A 6 -27.55 -7.47 9.48
N MET A 7 -26.48 -6.76 9.87
CA MET A 7 -25.92 -5.69 9.08
C MET A 7 -25.33 -6.31 7.79
N LYS A 8 -26.05 -6.18 6.70
CA LYS A 8 -25.50 -6.40 5.37
C LYS A 8 -24.45 -5.31 5.12
N HIS A 9 -23.18 -5.61 5.36
CA HIS A 9 -22.09 -4.85 4.80
C HIS A 9 -22.13 -5.02 3.28
N GLN A 10 -22.83 -4.12 2.63
CA GLN A 10 -22.73 -3.93 1.20
C GLN A 10 -21.34 -3.33 0.96
N SER A 11 -20.40 -4.15 0.50
CA SER A 11 -19.07 -3.69 0.09
C SER A 11 -19.20 -2.87 -1.19
N ASP A 12 -19.47 -1.57 -1.05
CA ASP A 12 -19.43 -0.59 -2.14
C ASP A 12 -17.97 -0.37 -2.57
N GLN A 13 -17.36 -1.39 -3.18
CA GLN A 13 -16.12 -1.12 -3.91
C GLN A 13 -16.48 -0.44 -5.23
N PRO A 14 -15.84 0.69 -5.55
CA PRO A 14 -16.13 1.40 -6.78
C PRO A 14 -15.83 0.52 -7.99
N ALA A 15 -16.87 0.10 -8.68
CA ALA A 15 -16.78 -0.74 -9.88
C ALA A 15 -16.17 0.01 -11.07
N ASP A 16 -16.19 1.35 -11.00
CA ASP A 16 -15.72 2.24 -12.06
C ASP A 16 -15.18 3.58 -11.48
N LYS A 17 -14.50 4.35 -12.33
CA LYS A 17 -13.91 5.65 -11.98
C LYS A 17 -14.97 6.65 -11.48
N ALA A 18 -16.19 6.61 -11.97
CA ALA A 18 -17.25 7.55 -11.59
C ALA A 18 -17.73 7.31 -10.14
N THR A 19 -17.96 6.03 -9.80
CA THR A 19 -18.30 5.65 -8.40
C THR A 19 -17.17 5.97 -7.43
N PHE A 20 -15.92 5.69 -7.80
CA PHE A 20 -14.76 6.09 -7.00
C PHE A 20 -14.71 7.59 -6.78
N ASN A 21 -14.85 8.41 -7.83
CA ASN A 21 -14.78 9.86 -7.73
C ASN A 21 -15.89 10.43 -6.85
N ARG A 22 -17.10 9.87 -6.89
CA ARG A 22 -18.22 10.27 -6.03
C ARG A 22 -17.92 10.00 -4.56
N LEU A 23 -17.42 8.81 -4.24
CA LEU A 23 -17.03 8.47 -2.87
C LEU A 23 -15.85 9.31 -2.39
N LEU A 24 -14.84 9.47 -3.24
CA LEU A 24 -13.68 10.30 -2.96
C LEU A 24 -14.06 11.73 -2.63
N ALA A 25 -14.97 12.34 -3.40
CA ALA A 25 -15.42 13.70 -3.17
C ALA A 25 -16.06 13.88 -1.78
N ALA A 26 -16.84 12.91 -1.32
CA ALA A 26 -17.47 12.95 0.00
C ALA A 26 -16.41 12.92 1.13
N TYR A 27 -15.40 12.04 1.01
CA TYR A 27 -14.33 11.97 2.01
C TYR A 27 -13.38 13.17 1.96
N VAL A 28 -13.01 13.62 0.75
CA VAL A 28 -12.12 14.79 0.60
C VAL A 28 -12.77 16.04 1.17
N ALA A 29 -14.06 16.27 0.93
CA ALA A 29 -14.78 17.39 1.51
C ALA A 29 -14.85 17.35 3.05
N GLN A 30 -14.92 16.15 3.62
CA GLN A 30 -14.93 15.97 5.07
C GLN A 30 -13.53 16.17 5.70
N ILE A 31 -12.49 15.69 5.04
CA ILE A 31 -11.11 15.71 5.57
C ILE A 31 -10.44 17.07 5.33
N TYR A 32 -10.75 17.71 4.21
CA TYR A 32 -10.15 18.97 3.76
C TYR A 32 -11.21 20.03 3.41
N PRO A 33 -12.03 20.48 4.39
CA PRO A 33 -13.17 21.38 4.12
C PRO A 33 -12.75 22.73 3.52
N GLU A 34 -11.50 23.17 3.78
CA GLU A 34 -10.96 24.45 3.31
C GLU A 34 -10.26 24.36 1.94
N ARG A 35 -10.24 23.17 1.32
CA ARG A 35 -9.56 22.95 0.04
C ARG A 35 -10.55 22.94 -1.12
N ASP A 36 -10.05 23.23 -2.32
CA ASP A 36 -10.79 22.93 -3.54
C ASP A 36 -10.92 21.42 -3.73
N THR A 37 -12.08 20.92 -3.27
CA THR A 37 -12.42 19.49 -3.29
C THR A 37 -12.35 18.91 -4.70
N LEU A 38 -12.78 19.68 -5.73
CA LEU A 38 -12.82 19.18 -7.10
C LEU A 38 -11.41 19.00 -7.68
N SER A 39 -10.51 19.96 -7.44
CA SER A 39 -9.11 19.86 -7.86
C SER A 39 -8.43 18.69 -7.18
N LEU A 40 -8.54 18.60 -5.86
CA LEU A 40 -7.90 17.54 -5.09
C LEU A 40 -8.43 16.14 -5.47
N CYS A 41 -9.74 16.00 -5.70
CA CYS A 41 -10.30 14.73 -6.18
C CYS A 41 -9.80 14.36 -7.57
N ARG A 42 -9.59 15.32 -8.45
CA ARG A 42 -9.02 15.07 -9.77
C ARG A 42 -7.60 14.55 -9.66
N ASP A 43 -6.75 15.24 -8.89
CA ASP A 43 -5.35 14.87 -8.70
C ASP A 43 -5.22 13.44 -8.11
N ILE A 44 -6.02 13.13 -7.09
CA ILE A 44 -6.07 11.79 -6.50
C ILE A 44 -6.58 10.76 -7.51
N SER A 45 -7.67 11.07 -8.20
CA SER A 45 -8.24 10.17 -9.21
C SER A 45 -7.26 9.86 -10.33
N ASP A 46 -6.53 10.85 -10.82
CA ASP A 46 -5.56 10.69 -11.90
C ASP A 46 -4.31 9.93 -11.44
N ALA A 47 -3.93 10.04 -10.17
CA ALA A 47 -2.89 9.19 -9.58
C ALA A 47 -3.31 7.71 -9.53
N PHE A 48 -4.58 7.41 -9.24
CA PHE A 48 -5.10 6.03 -9.22
C PHE A 48 -5.43 5.47 -10.61
N TRP A 49 -5.80 6.32 -11.57
CA TRP A 49 -6.12 5.96 -12.96
C TRP A 49 -5.36 6.87 -13.93
N PRO A 50 -4.03 6.74 -14.03
CA PRO A 50 -3.26 7.50 -15.01
C PRO A 50 -3.80 7.25 -16.42
N GLU A 51 -3.90 8.31 -17.23
CA GLU A 51 -4.32 8.18 -18.61
C GLU A 51 -3.37 7.24 -19.37
N GLY A 52 -3.93 6.37 -20.20
CA GLY A 52 -3.18 5.37 -20.96
C GLY A 52 -2.89 4.06 -20.24
N THR A 53 -3.17 3.93 -18.96
CA THR A 53 -3.09 2.63 -18.28
C THR A 53 -4.33 1.80 -18.59
N HIS A 54 -4.23 0.91 -19.60
CA HIS A 54 -5.23 -0.12 -19.81
C HIS A 54 -5.13 -1.15 -18.67
N ARG A 55 -5.78 -0.84 -17.54
CA ARG A 55 -6.02 -1.88 -16.54
C ARG A 55 -6.72 -3.04 -17.25
N ARG A 56 -6.04 -4.19 -17.41
CA ARG A 56 -6.65 -5.40 -17.98
C ARG A 56 -7.97 -5.60 -17.23
N LYS A 57 -9.10 -5.32 -17.91
CA LYS A 57 -10.44 -5.57 -17.37
C LYS A 57 -10.54 -7.09 -17.20
N ARG A 58 -10.20 -7.61 -16.02
CA ARG A 58 -10.64 -8.96 -15.65
C ARG A 58 -12.15 -8.91 -15.72
N LYS A 59 -12.73 -9.58 -16.72
CA LYS A 59 -14.19 -9.73 -16.86
C LYS A 59 -14.69 -10.40 -15.59
N ARG A 60 -15.26 -9.62 -14.66
CA ARG A 60 -15.98 -10.19 -13.52
C ARG A 60 -17.21 -10.88 -14.09
N LYS A 61 -17.34 -12.17 -13.84
CA LYS A 61 -18.59 -12.87 -14.11
C LYS A 61 -19.65 -12.29 -13.16
N PRO A 62 -20.85 -11.93 -13.65
CA PRO A 62 -21.94 -11.48 -12.78
C PRO A 62 -22.19 -12.54 -11.70
N GLY A 63 -22.31 -12.14 -10.45
CA GLY A 63 -22.58 -13.04 -9.31
C GLY A 63 -21.36 -13.57 -8.56
N ASN A 64 -20.12 -13.24 -8.94
CA ASN A 64 -18.96 -13.69 -8.20
C ASN A 64 -18.74 -12.85 -6.92
N SER A 65 -18.74 -13.54 -5.78
CA SER A 65 -18.17 -13.03 -4.54
C SER A 65 -16.75 -12.51 -4.79
N MET A 66 -16.31 -11.47 -4.04
CA MET A 66 -14.93 -10.97 -4.09
C MET A 66 -13.92 -12.05 -3.70
N TRP A 67 -14.34 -12.95 -2.82
CA TRP A 67 -13.54 -14.04 -2.25
C TRP A 67 -14.27 -15.36 -2.38
N SER A 68 -13.52 -16.43 -2.57
CA SER A 68 -14.00 -17.80 -2.64
C SER A 68 -13.04 -18.72 -1.86
N GLN A 69 -13.42 -19.97 -1.69
CA GLN A 69 -12.55 -21.00 -1.11
C GLN A 69 -11.26 -21.28 -1.89
N HIS A 70 -11.17 -20.77 -3.12
CA HIS A 70 -9.96 -20.88 -3.96
C HIS A 70 -9.00 -19.70 -3.80
N ASP A 71 -9.35 -18.72 -2.96
CA ASP A 71 -8.47 -17.59 -2.68
C ASP A 71 -7.55 -17.94 -1.51
N ALA A 72 -6.29 -18.14 -1.83
CA ALA A 72 -5.22 -18.39 -0.88
C ALA A 72 -4.09 -17.37 -1.09
N LEU A 73 -3.67 -16.71 -0.02
CA LEU A 73 -2.65 -15.67 -0.01
C LEU A 73 -1.41 -16.17 0.73
N LEU A 74 -0.26 -16.17 0.03
CA LEU A 74 1.05 -16.33 0.67
C LEU A 74 1.56 -14.96 1.11
N ILE A 75 2.03 -14.86 2.35
CA ILE A 75 2.75 -13.70 2.87
C ILE A 75 4.22 -14.06 2.97
N THR A 76 5.10 -13.24 2.38
CA THR A 76 6.54 -13.53 2.32
C THR A 76 7.36 -12.24 2.23
N TYR A 77 8.61 -12.29 2.67
CA TYR A 77 9.58 -11.26 2.30
C TYR A 77 10.14 -11.53 0.89
N GLY A 78 10.54 -10.48 0.20
CA GLY A 78 11.16 -10.59 -1.12
C GLY A 78 12.49 -11.38 -1.11
N ASN A 79 13.13 -11.53 0.05
CA ASN A 79 14.39 -12.24 0.25
C ASN A 79 14.26 -13.55 1.04
N SER A 80 13.07 -14.11 1.14
CA SER A 80 12.87 -15.40 1.83
C SER A 80 13.63 -16.56 1.19
N ILE A 81 13.97 -16.45 -0.11
CA ILE A 81 14.77 -17.43 -0.83
C ILE A 81 16.02 -16.73 -1.35
N LYS A 82 17.20 -17.35 -1.09
CA LYS A 82 18.51 -16.84 -1.51
C LYS A 82 19.40 -18.00 -1.90
N ASP A 83 20.21 -17.82 -2.95
CA ASP A 83 21.25 -18.75 -3.35
C ASP A 83 22.63 -18.08 -3.47
N GLY A 84 22.70 -16.77 -3.25
CA GLY A 84 23.93 -15.98 -3.35
C GLY A 84 24.34 -15.59 -4.77
N ALA A 85 23.68 -16.11 -5.80
CA ALA A 85 24.02 -15.87 -7.20
C ALA A 85 22.96 -15.02 -7.94
N HIS A 86 21.70 -15.25 -7.63
CA HIS A 86 20.56 -14.59 -8.30
C HIS A 86 19.88 -13.56 -7.41
N LYS A 87 19.12 -12.65 -8.02
CA LYS A 87 18.29 -11.71 -7.28
C LYS A 87 17.18 -12.46 -6.53
N PRO A 88 16.95 -12.15 -5.25
CA PRO A 88 15.94 -12.84 -4.44
C PRO A 88 14.53 -12.84 -5.04
N LEU A 89 14.09 -11.74 -5.67
CA LEU A 89 12.77 -11.67 -6.30
C LEU A 89 12.68 -12.59 -7.54
N ASP A 90 13.76 -12.82 -8.25
CA ASP A 90 13.83 -13.82 -9.33
C ASP A 90 13.61 -15.22 -8.79
N LEU A 91 14.36 -15.59 -7.74
CA LEU A 91 14.22 -16.87 -7.08
C LEU A 91 12.82 -17.08 -6.49
N LEU A 92 12.25 -16.03 -5.91
CA LEU A 92 10.89 -16.06 -5.39
C LEU A 92 9.88 -16.31 -6.53
N ASN A 93 10.00 -15.61 -7.65
CA ASN A 93 9.15 -15.83 -8.81
C ASN A 93 9.24 -17.28 -9.33
N ASP A 94 10.45 -17.81 -9.45
CA ASP A 94 10.66 -19.18 -9.92
C ASP A 94 10.07 -20.22 -8.96
N PHE A 95 10.22 -20.00 -7.67
CA PHE A 95 9.62 -20.85 -6.63
C PHE A 95 8.10 -20.81 -6.70
N LEU A 96 7.52 -19.63 -6.77
CA LEU A 96 6.06 -19.42 -6.86
C LEU A 96 5.49 -20.13 -8.08
N CYS A 97 6.10 -19.93 -9.25
CA CYS A 97 5.63 -20.53 -10.50
C CYS A 97 5.79 -22.05 -10.51
N ARG A 98 6.90 -22.59 -9.97
CA ARG A 98 7.18 -24.02 -10.01
C ARG A 98 6.36 -24.82 -9.02
N TYR A 99 6.12 -24.28 -7.83
CA TYR A 99 5.59 -25.08 -6.72
C TYR A 99 4.20 -24.64 -6.26
N LEU A 100 3.79 -23.40 -6.52
CA LEU A 100 2.58 -22.83 -5.94
C LEU A 100 1.56 -22.36 -6.99
N GLU A 101 1.92 -22.32 -8.29
CA GLU A 101 0.96 -21.99 -9.35
C GLU A 101 -0.18 -23.02 -9.34
N GLY A 102 -1.43 -22.52 -9.29
CA GLY A 102 -2.63 -23.36 -9.17
C GLY A 102 -3.02 -23.74 -7.74
N THR A 103 -2.09 -23.60 -6.75
CA THR A 103 -2.39 -23.84 -5.33
C THR A 103 -2.77 -22.56 -4.61
N ILE A 104 -2.04 -21.47 -4.86
CA ILE A 104 -2.34 -20.14 -4.36
C ILE A 104 -2.66 -19.21 -5.53
N ASN A 105 -3.38 -18.13 -5.27
CA ASN A 105 -3.69 -17.13 -6.31
C ASN A 105 -3.27 -15.72 -5.92
N GLY A 106 -2.77 -15.52 -4.70
CA GLY A 106 -2.30 -14.25 -4.19
C GLY A 106 -0.95 -14.35 -3.48
N VAL A 107 -0.15 -13.30 -3.60
CA VAL A 107 1.12 -13.14 -2.90
C VAL A 107 1.18 -11.75 -2.29
N HIS A 108 1.38 -11.68 -0.98
CA HIS A 108 1.70 -10.47 -0.26
C HIS A 108 3.20 -10.43 -0.04
N ILE A 109 3.89 -9.54 -0.74
CA ILE A 109 5.31 -9.29 -0.52
C ILE A 109 5.41 -8.15 0.48
N LEU A 110 5.96 -8.45 1.66
CA LEU A 110 6.26 -7.47 2.71
C LEU A 110 7.21 -6.40 2.16
N PRO A 111 7.38 -5.23 2.81
CA PRO A 111 7.97 -4.07 2.17
C PRO A 111 9.27 -4.38 1.43
N PHE A 112 9.26 -4.17 0.13
CA PHE A 112 10.38 -4.45 -0.78
C PHE A 112 11.11 -3.19 -1.26
N PHE A 113 10.79 -2.05 -0.66
CA PHE A 113 11.41 -0.76 -0.94
C PHE A 113 12.79 -0.66 -0.28
N PRO A 114 13.67 0.29 -0.69
CA PRO A 114 14.85 0.65 0.08
C PRO A 114 14.46 1.10 1.49
N PHE A 115 15.21 0.64 2.49
CA PHE A 115 14.90 0.89 3.91
C PHE A 115 16.18 1.00 4.74
N THR A 116 16.05 1.50 5.98
CA THR A 116 17.16 1.59 6.93
C THR A 116 17.06 0.58 8.07
N SER A 117 15.86 0.21 8.47
CA SER A 117 15.61 -0.65 9.63
C SER A 117 14.19 -1.23 9.62
N ASP A 118 13.82 -1.91 10.70
CA ASP A 118 12.47 -2.44 10.95
C ASP A 118 12.02 -3.41 9.85
N ASP A 119 12.94 -4.30 9.39
CA ASP A 119 12.69 -5.35 8.40
C ASP A 119 11.99 -4.87 7.11
N GLY A 120 12.30 -3.65 6.66
CA GLY A 120 11.71 -3.05 5.46
C GLY A 120 10.68 -1.96 5.74
N PHE A 121 10.18 -1.83 6.96
CA PHE A 121 9.13 -0.86 7.28
C PHE A 121 9.65 0.58 7.48
N ALA A 122 10.96 0.79 7.73
CA ALA A 122 11.56 2.12 7.73
C ALA A 122 11.98 2.53 6.31
N VAL A 123 11.01 2.78 5.44
CA VAL A 123 11.19 3.04 4.01
C VAL A 123 11.91 4.37 3.78
N THR A 124 12.89 4.37 2.87
CA THR A 124 13.62 5.56 2.45
C THR A 124 13.15 6.11 1.09
N ASP A 125 12.65 5.24 0.21
CA ASP A 125 12.14 5.62 -1.10
C ASP A 125 11.02 4.66 -1.54
N PHE A 126 9.80 5.18 -1.69
CA PHE A 126 8.63 4.42 -2.15
C PHE A 126 8.56 4.22 -3.67
N ARG A 127 9.47 4.82 -4.44
CA ARG A 127 9.49 4.76 -5.90
C ARG A 127 10.42 3.69 -6.44
N ALA A 128 11.31 3.17 -5.61
CA ALA A 128 12.31 2.17 -5.99
C ALA A 128 12.03 0.83 -5.32
N VAL A 129 12.39 -0.27 -5.98
CA VAL A 129 12.57 -1.57 -5.33
C VAL A 129 13.98 -1.60 -4.75
N ASN A 130 14.17 -2.22 -3.59
CA ASN A 130 15.48 -2.40 -3.00
C ASN A 130 16.39 -3.17 -3.98
N PRO A 131 17.51 -2.56 -4.43
CA PRO A 131 18.39 -3.19 -5.43
C PRO A 131 18.97 -4.55 -5.01
N GLN A 132 19.01 -4.82 -3.71
CA GLN A 132 19.42 -6.14 -3.20
C GLN A 132 18.36 -7.22 -3.42
N LEU A 133 17.10 -6.85 -3.63
CA LEU A 133 16.01 -7.78 -3.90
C LEU A 133 15.79 -7.98 -5.40
N GLY A 134 15.84 -6.91 -6.18
CA GLY A 134 15.54 -6.91 -7.60
C GLY A 134 15.12 -5.53 -8.09
N ASP A 135 14.16 -5.49 -9.00
CA ASP A 135 13.60 -4.27 -9.57
C ASP A 135 12.09 -4.38 -9.84
N TRP A 136 11.50 -3.34 -10.42
CA TRP A 136 10.07 -3.32 -10.77
C TRP A 136 9.67 -4.36 -11.81
N ALA A 137 10.60 -4.80 -12.68
CA ALA A 137 10.31 -5.87 -13.65
C ALA A 137 10.12 -7.21 -12.94
N ASP A 138 10.88 -7.47 -11.87
CA ASP A 138 10.73 -8.65 -11.03
C ASP A 138 9.36 -8.67 -10.32
N ILE A 139 8.97 -7.54 -9.73
CA ILE A 139 7.65 -7.37 -9.10
C ILE A 139 6.52 -7.57 -10.12
N ASN A 140 6.66 -7.02 -11.33
CA ASN A 140 5.67 -7.16 -12.38
C ASN A 140 5.54 -8.61 -12.87
N ARG A 141 6.64 -9.37 -12.96
CA ARG A 141 6.58 -10.80 -13.33
C ARG A 141 5.75 -11.60 -12.34
N ILE A 142 5.88 -11.35 -11.04
CA ILE A 142 5.03 -11.97 -10.02
C ILE A 142 3.57 -11.51 -10.18
N ALA A 143 3.34 -10.22 -10.39
CA ALA A 143 2.01 -9.66 -10.55
C ALA A 143 1.26 -10.16 -11.81
N ASP A 144 1.98 -10.58 -12.84
CA ASP A 144 1.38 -11.18 -14.05
C ASP A 144 0.77 -12.56 -13.78
N ARG A 145 1.27 -13.28 -12.79
CA ARG A 145 0.85 -14.64 -12.43
C ARG A 145 -0.08 -14.68 -11.22
N PHE A 146 0.18 -13.86 -10.21
CA PHE A 146 -0.51 -13.85 -8.94
C PHE A 146 -1.21 -12.51 -8.70
N LYS A 147 -2.22 -12.50 -7.84
CA LYS A 147 -2.76 -11.26 -7.27
C LYS A 147 -1.70 -10.70 -6.31
N LEU A 148 -1.05 -9.63 -6.69
CA LEU A 148 -0.04 -9.01 -5.83
C LEU A 148 -0.68 -8.13 -4.77
N MET A 149 -0.21 -8.26 -3.54
CA MET A 149 -0.46 -7.36 -2.43
C MET A 149 0.87 -6.83 -1.91
N SER A 150 0.93 -5.57 -1.54
CA SER A 150 2.09 -4.93 -0.91
C SER A 150 1.64 -4.05 0.23
N ASP A 151 2.54 -3.79 1.18
CA ASP A 151 2.29 -2.85 2.25
C ASP A 151 2.28 -1.42 1.74
N LEU A 152 1.37 -0.62 2.26
CA LEU A 152 1.35 0.82 2.08
C LEU A 152 1.71 1.46 3.42
N VAL A 153 2.99 1.70 3.64
CA VAL A 153 3.50 2.28 4.89
C VAL A 153 3.31 3.79 4.85
N LEU A 154 2.17 4.28 5.39
CA LEU A 154 1.82 5.71 5.39
C LEU A 154 2.08 6.43 6.70
N ASN A 155 2.15 5.69 7.81
CA ASN A 155 2.18 6.26 9.16
C ASN A 155 3.58 6.56 9.67
N HIS A 156 4.61 6.10 8.97
CA HIS A 156 6.01 6.42 9.30
C HIS A 156 6.92 6.18 8.09
N VAL A 157 8.11 6.78 8.13
CA VAL A 157 9.17 6.60 7.14
C VAL A 157 10.53 6.59 7.84
N SER A 158 11.59 6.23 7.13
CA SER A 158 12.94 6.42 7.62
C SER A 158 13.29 7.91 7.72
N SER A 159 13.91 8.31 8.83
CA SER A 159 14.48 9.66 8.98
C SER A 159 15.63 9.96 8.01
N GLN A 160 16.17 8.94 7.34
CA GLN A 160 17.22 9.07 6.32
C GLN A 160 16.66 9.18 4.90
N GLY A 161 15.33 9.09 4.73
CA GLY A 161 14.67 9.21 3.42
C GLY A 161 14.78 10.63 2.84
N ALA A 162 14.83 10.71 1.50
CA ALA A 162 14.93 11.99 0.81
C ALA A 162 13.73 12.92 1.11
N TRP A 163 12.53 12.36 1.23
CA TRP A 163 11.33 13.15 1.54
C TRP A 163 11.37 13.74 2.94
N PHE A 164 11.85 12.99 3.94
CA PHE A 164 12.00 13.51 5.29
C PHE A 164 13.09 14.57 5.39
N ASN A 165 14.20 14.39 4.67
CA ASN A 165 15.25 15.40 4.60
C ASN A 165 14.77 16.70 3.92
N ALA A 166 14.00 16.59 2.84
CA ALA A 166 13.40 17.74 2.16
C ALA A 166 12.36 18.45 3.06
N TYR A 167 11.55 17.67 3.81
CA TYR A 167 10.64 18.20 4.83
C TYR A 167 11.38 19.01 5.90
N ARG A 168 12.47 18.48 6.47
CA ARG A 168 13.29 19.21 7.46
C ARG A 168 13.86 20.52 6.91
N GLN A 169 14.12 20.57 5.61
CA GLN A 169 14.59 21.77 4.90
C GLN A 169 13.44 22.66 4.43
N ARG A 170 12.19 22.36 4.79
CA ARG A 170 10.99 23.10 4.38
C ARG A 170 10.85 23.26 2.86
N GLN A 171 11.30 22.27 2.10
CA GLN A 171 11.20 22.26 0.64
C GLN A 171 9.83 21.78 0.17
N ALA A 172 9.13 22.58 -0.63
CA ALA A 172 7.87 22.18 -1.24
C ALA A 172 8.10 21.06 -2.28
N PRO A 173 7.17 20.08 -2.40
CA PRO A 173 5.91 19.90 -1.66
C PRO A 173 6.08 19.15 -0.32
N TYR A 174 7.30 18.72 0.02
CA TYR A 174 7.61 17.81 1.12
C TYR A 174 7.40 18.45 2.51
N ASP A 175 7.41 19.78 2.60
CA ASP A 175 7.11 20.56 3.79
C ASP A 175 5.72 20.28 4.38
N ARG A 176 4.85 19.58 3.64
CA ARG A 176 3.49 19.22 4.05
C ARG A 176 3.25 17.71 4.16
N PHE A 177 4.30 16.90 4.07
CA PHE A 177 4.15 15.43 4.07
C PHE A 177 4.06 14.83 5.46
N PHE A 178 4.45 15.58 6.50
CA PHE A 178 4.55 15.08 7.86
C PHE A 178 3.72 15.93 8.81
N PHE A 179 3.13 15.27 9.78
CA PHE A 179 2.45 15.94 10.88
C PHE A 179 3.47 16.40 11.91
N GLU A 180 3.33 17.63 12.37
CA GLU A 180 4.05 18.19 13.49
C GLU A 180 3.14 18.19 14.71
N ALA A 181 3.71 17.95 15.88
CA ALA A 181 3.01 18.01 17.16
C ALA A 181 3.86 18.74 18.17
N GLU A 182 3.20 19.53 19.01
CA GLU A 182 3.87 20.19 20.12
C GLU A 182 4.08 19.21 21.27
N PRO A 183 5.19 19.30 22.03
CA PRO A 183 5.44 18.45 23.20
C PRO A 183 4.32 18.54 24.26
N SER A 184 3.58 19.65 24.28
CA SER A 184 2.47 19.91 25.19
C SER A 184 1.14 19.28 24.75
N ASN A 185 1.07 18.67 23.55
CA ASN A 185 -0.17 18.04 23.09
C ASN A 185 -0.56 16.90 24.02
N ASP A 186 -1.86 16.82 24.35
CA ASP A 186 -2.41 15.71 25.10
C ASP A 186 -2.47 14.45 24.22
N LEU A 187 -1.64 13.47 24.51
CA LEU A 187 -1.55 12.19 23.82
C LEU A 187 -2.15 11.04 24.62
N SER A 188 -2.86 11.33 25.73
CA SER A 188 -3.38 10.32 26.65
C SER A 188 -4.34 9.32 25.99
N MET A 189 -5.02 9.72 24.92
CA MET A 189 -5.94 8.88 24.15
C MET A 189 -5.25 8.07 23.04
N VAL A 190 -3.95 8.26 22.82
CA VAL A 190 -3.22 7.54 21.77
C VAL A 190 -2.80 6.18 22.31
N VAL A 191 -3.35 5.12 21.71
CA VAL A 191 -2.96 3.74 22.02
C VAL A 191 -1.83 3.31 21.08
N ARG A 192 -0.70 2.93 21.67
CA ARG A 192 0.49 2.49 20.93
C ARG A 192 1.07 1.22 21.56
N PRO A 193 1.28 0.15 20.78
CA PRO A 193 1.83 -1.11 21.31
C PRO A 193 3.36 -1.10 21.45
N ARG A 194 4.01 0.05 21.36
CA ARG A 194 5.48 0.21 21.48
C ARG A 194 5.84 0.99 22.74
N THR A 195 6.99 0.67 23.33
CA THR A 195 7.49 1.31 24.56
C THR A 195 8.24 2.62 24.32
N THR A 196 8.61 2.91 23.06
CA THR A 196 9.31 4.17 22.71
C THR A 196 8.34 5.35 22.67
N PRO A 197 8.78 6.59 22.95
CA PRO A 197 7.92 7.78 22.85
C PRO A 197 7.25 7.91 21.48
N LEU A 198 6.02 8.42 21.45
CA LEU A 198 5.29 8.65 20.21
C LEU A 198 5.91 9.79 19.39
N LEU A 199 6.23 10.88 20.06
CA LEU A 199 6.89 12.02 19.43
C LEU A 199 8.40 11.78 19.37
N GLN A 200 9.00 12.14 18.25
CA GLN A 200 10.44 12.12 18.01
C GLN A 200 10.89 13.55 17.72
N GLU A 201 12.01 13.98 18.28
CA GLU A 201 12.63 15.27 18.03
C GLU A 201 13.43 15.31 16.72
#